data_0582f42741b61e02f25faf3d7622ed9f
#
_entry.id   0582f42741b61e02f25faf3d7622ed9f
#
_cell.length_a   1.000
_cell.length_b   1.000
_cell.length_c   1.000
_cell.angle_alpha   90.00
_cell.angle_beta   90.00
_cell.angle_gamma   90.00
#
_symmetry.space_group_name_H-M   'P 1'
#
loop_
_entity.id
_entity.type
_entity.pdbx_description
1 polymer ?
#
loop_
_entity_poly.entity_id
_entity_poly.type
_entity_poly.pdbx_seq_one_letter_code
_entity_poly.pdbx_strand_id
1 'polypeptide(L)'
;MLSYIKKSLVESNKAHKQLHIHNVPANMIVPFANDIDYTAVFAKIQKIIPSSLVNNVDVFYVVNIENFQRDNVSFNALYKDGAIYISPEQDSETDLIDDLIHEIAHSLEKEYQDEIYGDGNLEREFLGKRKTLYHLVDKPTLSMVNYNNAEYNKQFDLHMYEDLGYDYLRMLAAGLFYSPYAITSLREYWAIGFENYLLGDRSRLKDLSPVLYNVIYSIINNSEEYS
;
A
#
# COMPACT_ATOMS: atom_id res chain seq x y z
N MET A 1 49.05 3.12 -6.31
CA MET A 1 48.14 2.54 -5.30
C MET A 1 47.15 3.57 -4.74
N LEU A 2 47.58 4.67 -4.14
CA LEU A 2 46.75 5.73 -3.58
C LEU A 2 45.78 6.40 -4.62
N SER A 3 46.20 6.56 -5.89
CA SER A 3 45.37 7.14 -6.94
C SER A 3 44.24 6.22 -7.38
N TYR A 4 44.47 4.90 -7.38
CA TYR A 4 43.46 3.90 -7.65
C TYR A 4 42.40 3.84 -6.56
N ILE A 5 42.86 3.86 -5.28
CA ILE A 5 41.92 3.89 -4.12
C ILE A 5 41.08 5.17 -4.13
N LYS A 6 41.67 6.34 -4.42
CA LYS A 6 40.94 7.59 -4.55
C LYS A 6 39.91 7.54 -5.70
N LYS A 7 40.31 6.98 -6.86
CA LYS A 7 39.41 6.85 -8.02
C LYS A 7 38.28 5.86 -7.72
N SER A 8 38.58 4.73 -7.09
CA SER A 8 37.59 3.75 -6.67
C SER A 8 36.62 4.30 -5.60
N LEU A 9 37.12 5.11 -4.64
CA LEU A 9 36.28 5.80 -3.65
C LEU A 9 35.39 6.88 -4.32
N VAL A 10 35.90 7.61 -5.28
CA VAL A 10 35.13 8.64 -6.04
C VAL A 10 34.10 7.97 -6.92
N GLU A 11 34.44 6.85 -7.55
CA GLU A 11 33.49 6.05 -8.37
C GLU A 11 32.45 5.37 -7.49
N SER A 12 32.83 4.83 -6.33
CA SER A 12 31.92 4.28 -5.33
C SER A 12 30.98 5.37 -4.75
N ASN A 13 31.49 6.54 -4.41
CA ASN A 13 30.69 7.67 -3.95
C ASN A 13 29.81 8.31 -5.06
N LYS A 14 30.19 8.17 -6.34
CA LYS A 14 29.33 8.56 -7.46
C LYS A 14 28.25 7.52 -7.77
N ALA A 15 28.52 6.24 -7.50
CA ALA A 15 27.55 5.16 -7.64
C ALA A 15 26.52 5.13 -6.49
N HIS A 16 26.83 5.71 -5.33
CA HIS A 16 25.91 5.88 -4.22
C HIS A 16 25.48 7.36 -4.09
N LYS A 17 24.71 7.87 -5.06
CA LYS A 17 23.73 8.90 -4.75
C LYS A 17 22.78 8.22 -3.76
N GLN A 18 22.95 8.45 -2.48
CA GLN A 18 21.99 8.02 -1.47
C GLN A 18 20.67 8.71 -1.80
N LEU A 19 19.74 7.94 -2.34
CA LEU A 19 18.39 8.40 -2.61
C LEU A 19 17.64 8.39 -1.29
N HIS A 20 16.74 9.33 -1.13
CA HIS A 20 15.91 9.44 0.08
C HIS A 20 14.49 9.75 -0.32
N ILE A 21 13.55 9.25 0.47
CA ILE A 21 12.19 9.78 0.54
C ILE A 21 12.10 10.50 1.89
N HIS A 22 12.06 11.82 1.89
CA HIS A 22 12.32 12.66 3.05
C HIS A 22 13.68 12.31 3.68
N ASN A 23 13.71 11.89 4.94
CA ASN A 23 14.93 11.51 5.65
C ASN A 23 15.22 10.00 5.59
N VAL A 24 14.35 9.21 4.93
CA VAL A 24 14.46 7.76 4.87
C VAL A 24 15.30 7.35 3.67
N PRO A 25 16.41 6.61 3.88
CA PRO A 25 17.30 6.19 2.79
C PRO A 25 16.61 5.17 1.87
N ALA A 26 16.92 5.25 0.58
CA ALA A 26 16.51 4.27 -0.42
C ALA A 26 17.73 3.62 -1.06
N ASN A 27 17.84 2.31 -0.93
CA ASN A 27 18.96 1.50 -1.40
C ASN A 27 18.55 0.66 -2.60
N MET A 28 19.12 0.95 -3.75
CA MET A 28 18.94 0.15 -4.96
C MET A 28 19.96 -0.99 -4.94
N ILE A 29 19.55 -2.18 -4.48
CA ILE A 29 20.38 -3.39 -4.51
C ILE A 29 20.46 -3.92 -5.95
N VAL A 30 19.34 -3.82 -6.68
CA VAL A 30 19.25 -4.12 -8.12
C VAL A 30 18.63 -2.92 -8.83
N PRO A 31 18.99 -2.64 -10.10
CA PRO A 31 18.35 -1.60 -10.89
C PRO A 31 16.91 -2.01 -11.26
N PHE A 32 16.03 -1.03 -11.52
CA PHE A 32 14.74 -1.31 -12.13
C PHE A 32 14.91 -1.96 -13.51
N ALA A 33 14.05 -2.91 -13.83
CA ALA A 33 14.09 -3.64 -15.09
C ALA A 33 13.65 -2.78 -16.28
N ASN A 34 12.70 -1.86 -16.05
CA ASN A 34 12.21 -0.89 -17.03
C ASN A 34 12.86 0.48 -16.82
N ASP A 35 12.71 1.36 -17.80
CA ASP A 35 13.22 2.74 -17.73
C ASP A 35 12.32 3.61 -16.83
N ILE A 36 12.39 3.34 -15.52
CA ILE A 36 11.65 4.03 -14.47
C ILE A 36 12.46 5.21 -13.95
N ASP A 37 11.92 6.42 -14.05
CA ASP A 37 12.50 7.59 -13.39
C ASP A 37 12.15 7.59 -11.88
N TYR A 38 12.80 6.71 -11.14
CA TYR A 38 12.63 6.59 -9.69
C TYR A 38 12.95 7.90 -8.95
N THR A 39 13.79 8.78 -9.52
CA THR A 39 14.09 10.09 -8.91
C THR A 39 12.86 10.99 -8.96
N ALA A 40 12.16 11.00 -10.10
CA ALA A 40 10.89 11.71 -10.24
C ALA A 40 9.80 11.10 -9.33
N VAL A 41 9.73 9.77 -9.26
CA VAL A 41 8.81 9.05 -8.36
C VAL A 41 9.03 9.46 -6.90
N PHE A 42 10.26 9.36 -6.39
CA PHE A 42 10.57 9.70 -4.99
C PHE A 42 10.32 11.18 -4.69
N ALA A 43 10.65 12.07 -5.64
CA ALA A 43 10.33 13.50 -5.51
C ALA A 43 8.81 13.76 -5.47
N LYS A 44 8.02 12.97 -6.19
CA LYS A 44 6.55 13.04 -6.16
C LYS A 44 5.99 12.55 -4.83
N ILE A 45 6.48 11.42 -4.31
CA ILE A 45 6.08 10.89 -3.00
C ILE A 45 6.34 11.93 -1.89
N GLN A 46 7.52 12.55 -1.87
CA GLN A 46 7.87 13.59 -0.90
C GLN A 46 6.95 14.82 -0.93
N LYS A 47 6.31 15.10 -2.07
CA LYS A 47 5.34 16.21 -2.20
C LYS A 47 3.94 15.82 -1.74
N ILE A 48 3.61 14.53 -1.82
CA ILE A 48 2.27 14.01 -1.55
C ILE A 48 2.12 13.64 -0.07
N ILE A 49 3.15 13.05 0.53
CA ILE A 49 3.12 12.51 1.89
C ILE A 49 3.91 13.43 2.83
N PRO A 50 3.32 13.89 3.95
CA PRO A 50 4.05 14.56 5.03
C PRO A 50 5.22 13.72 5.56
N SER A 51 6.33 14.37 5.92
CA SER A 51 7.54 13.67 6.38
C SER A 51 7.30 12.83 7.64
N SER A 52 6.42 13.29 8.52
CA SER A 52 6.02 12.56 9.73
C SER A 52 5.38 11.19 9.46
N LEU A 53 4.68 11.03 8.33
CA LEU A 53 4.03 9.77 7.97
C LEU A 53 4.97 8.70 7.38
N VAL A 54 6.25 8.99 7.20
CA VAL A 54 7.26 8.00 6.80
C VAL A 54 8.23 7.64 7.93
N ASN A 55 8.02 8.16 9.14
CA ASN A 55 8.90 7.93 10.28
C ASN A 55 8.96 6.47 10.75
N ASN A 56 7.96 5.66 10.39
CA ASN A 56 7.92 4.22 10.68
C ASN A 56 8.62 3.36 9.62
N VAL A 57 9.17 4.01 8.60
CA VAL A 57 9.98 3.36 7.58
C VAL A 57 11.45 3.71 7.83
N ASP A 58 12.26 2.71 8.13
CA ASP A 58 13.70 2.88 8.34
C ASP A 58 14.47 2.94 7.01
N VAL A 59 13.96 2.24 5.98
CA VAL A 59 14.65 2.11 4.70
C VAL A 59 13.73 1.59 3.58
N PHE A 60 13.98 2.05 2.36
CA PHE A 60 13.43 1.47 1.12
C PHE A 60 14.50 0.62 0.44
N TYR A 61 14.15 -0.58 -0.01
CA TYR A 61 15.03 -1.48 -0.76
C TYR A 61 14.44 -1.80 -2.12
N VAL A 62 15.17 -1.58 -3.20
CA VAL A 62 14.86 -2.17 -4.50
C VAL A 62 15.63 -3.48 -4.62
N VAL A 63 14.91 -4.61 -4.60
CA VAL A 63 15.47 -5.97 -4.53
C VAL A 63 14.62 -6.95 -5.34
N ASN A 64 15.22 -8.07 -5.76
CA ASN A 64 14.44 -9.19 -6.28
C ASN A 64 13.63 -9.83 -5.15
N ILE A 65 12.30 -9.77 -5.24
CA ILE A 65 11.37 -10.21 -4.19
C ILE A 65 11.12 -11.75 -4.25
N GLU A 66 11.93 -12.53 -4.93
CA GLU A 66 11.79 -13.99 -5.01
C GLU A 66 11.63 -14.68 -3.64
N ASN A 67 12.19 -14.07 -2.58
CA ASN A 67 12.08 -14.55 -1.20
C ASN A 67 10.85 -14.03 -0.45
N PHE A 68 10.04 -13.14 -1.06
CA PHE A 68 8.83 -12.54 -0.46
C PHE A 68 7.55 -13.11 -1.06
N GLN A 69 7.65 -14.21 -1.83
CA GLN A 69 6.48 -14.93 -2.31
C GLN A 69 5.75 -15.53 -1.12
N ARG A 70 4.60 -15.00 -0.82
CA ARG A 70 3.65 -15.60 0.09
C ARG A 70 2.67 -16.41 -0.76
N ASP A 71 2.73 -17.73 -0.66
CA ASP A 71 1.74 -18.62 -1.29
C ASP A 71 1.59 -18.53 -2.82
N ASN A 72 2.68 -18.28 -3.56
CA ASN A 72 2.72 -18.06 -5.01
C ASN A 72 2.11 -16.73 -5.49
N VAL A 73 1.88 -15.76 -4.59
CA VAL A 73 1.50 -14.40 -4.96
C VAL A 73 2.76 -13.56 -5.07
N SER A 74 2.99 -12.96 -6.23
CA SER A 74 4.04 -11.97 -6.46
C SER A 74 3.56 -10.62 -5.96
N PHE A 75 4.34 -9.96 -5.10
CA PHE A 75 4.10 -8.59 -4.66
C PHE A 75 5.04 -7.65 -5.39
N ASN A 76 4.56 -6.51 -5.83
CA ASN A 76 5.39 -5.46 -6.41
C ASN A 76 6.12 -4.64 -5.33
N ALA A 77 5.49 -4.51 -4.16
CA ALA A 77 6.11 -3.95 -2.97
C ALA A 77 5.62 -4.67 -1.70
N LEU A 78 6.34 -4.51 -0.58
CA LEU A 78 5.98 -5.10 0.72
C LEU A 78 6.60 -4.32 1.86
N TYR A 79 5.78 -3.83 2.80
CA TYR A 79 6.23 -3.35 4.10
C TYR A 79 6.43 -4.50 5.08
N LYS A 80 7.62 -4.59 5.66
CA LYS A 80 7.94 -5.58 6.68
C LYS A 80 9.05 -5.07 7.62
N ASP A 81 8.81 -5.16 8.92
CA ASP A 81 9.80 -4.91 9.97
C ASP A 81 10.55 -3.57 9.82
N GLY A 82 9.82 -2.48 9.51
CA GLY A 82 10.40 -1.15 9.31
C GLY A 82 10.98 -0.90 7.92
N ALA A 83 10.99 -1.85 7.02
CA ALA A 83 11.49 -1.68 5.67
C ALA A 83 10.38 -1.84 4.60
N ILE A 84 10.46 -1.03 3.54
CA ILE A 84 9.65 -1.23 2.34
C ILE A 84 10.54 -1.83 1.27
N TYR A 85 10.18 -3.02 0.83
CA TYR A 85 10.84 -3.76 -0.24
C TYR A 85 10.07 -3.55 -1.54
N ILE A 86 10.79 -3.25 -2.61
CA ILE A 86 10.24 -2.88 -3.92
C ILE A 86 10.79 -3.85 -4.95
N SER A 87 9.93 -4.44 -5.76
CA SER A 87 10.34 -5.21 -6.94
C SER A 87 11.02 -4.31 -7.95
N PRO A 88 12.11 -4.75 -8.60
CA PRO A 88 12.67 -4.02 -9.73
C PRO A 88 11.76 -4.07 -10.98
N GLU A 89 10.83 -5.01 -11.01
CA GLU A 89 9.87 -5.18 -12.10
C GLU A 89 8.62 -4.37 -11.77
N GLN A 90 8.53 -3.18 -12.37
CA GLN A 90 7.40 -2.26 -12.24
C GLN A 90 6.84 -1.98 -13.63
N ASP A 91 5.52 -1.95 -13.77
CA ASP A 91 4.88 -1.70 -15.06
C ASP A 91 5.00 -0.23 -15.48
N SER A 92 4.92 0.69 -14.52
CA SER A 92 5.04 2.13 -14.75
C SER A 92 5.48 2.90 -13.49
N GLU A 93 5.85 4.18 -13.66
CA GLU A 93 6.09 5.11 -12.55
C GLU A 93 4.83 5.32 -11.69
N THR A 94 3.66 5.28 -12.30
CA THR A 94 2.38 5.42 -11.59
C THR A 94 2.15 4.24 -10.67
N ASP A 95 2.34 3.01 -11.16
CA ASP A 95 2.18 1.79 -10.36
C ASP A 95 3.18 1.78 -9.19
N LEU A 96 4.44 2.19 -9.44
CA LEU A 96 5.43 2.32 -8.36
C LEU A 96 5.01 3.35 -7.30
N ILE A 97 4.35 4.46 -7.68
CA ILE A 97 3.84 5.45 -6.74
C ILE A 97 2.70 4.86 -5.90
N ASP A 98 1.77 4.17 -6.55
CA ASP A 98 0.62 3.53 -5.92
C ASP A 98 1.09 2.48 -4.91
N ASP A 99 2.00 1.59 -5.32
CA ASP A 99 2.61 0.57 -4.46
C ASP A 99 3.33 1.18 -3.25
N LEU A 100 4.14 2.23 -3.45
CA LEU A 100 4.86 2.89 -2.35
C LEU A 100 3.91 3.53 -1.34
N ILE A 101 2.86 4.20 -1.80
CA ILE A 101 1.85 4.82 -0.92
C ILE A 101 1.07 3.76 -0.16
N HIS A 102 0.74 2.65 -0.83
CA HIS A 102 0.09 1.50 -0.22
C HIS A 102 0.93 0.90 0.93
N GLU A 103 2.23 0.67 0.70
CA GLU A 103 3.10 0.11 1.73
C GLU A 103 3.41 1.10 2.86
N ILE A 104 3.45 2.40 2.57
CA ILE A 104 3.52 3.43 3.60
C ILE A 104 2.26 3.38 4.48
N ALA A 105 1.06 3.19 3.91
CA ALA A 105 -0.15 3.04 4.71
C ALA A 105 -0.05 1.85 5.69
N HIS A 106 0.51 0.71 5.27
CA HIS A 106 0.76 -0.42 6.16
C HIS A 106 1.78 -0.10 7.25
N SER A 107 2.77 0.75 6.98
CA SER A 107 3.73 1.17 8.01
C SER A 107 3.10 2.00 9.13
N LEU A 108 2.00 2.69 8.85
CA LEU A 108 1.28 3.53 9.82
C LEU A 108 0.40 2.72 10.78
N GLU A 109 -0.01 1.51 10.42
CA GLU A 109 -1.00 0.74 11.21
C GLU A 109 -0.58 0.51 12.65
N LYS A 110 0.71 0.31 12.91
CA LYS A 110 1.21 0.06 14.26
C LYS A 110 1.20 1.31 15.15
N GLU A 111 1.57 2.45 14.58
CA GLU A 111 1.64 3.73 15.31
C GLU A 111 0.25 4.31 15.54
N TYR A 112 -0.60 4.25 14.52
CA TYR A 112 -1.96 4.81 14.53
C TYR A 112 -3.02 3.73 14.77
N GLN A 113 -2.66 2.63 15.46
CA GLN A 113 -3.56 1.50 15.70
C GLN A 113 -4.86 1.92 16.39
N ASP A 114 -4.76 2.79 17.38
CA ASP A 114 -5.91 3.25 18.15
C ASP A 114 -6.80 4.18 17.32
N GLU A 115 -6.23 5.05 16.50
CA GLU A 115 -6.95 5.97 15.61
C GLU A 115 -7.63 5.22 14.45
N ILE A 116 -6.96 4.20 13.91
CA ILE A 116 -7.46 3.44 12.76
C ILE A 116 -8.51 2.42 13.19
N TYR A 117 -8.23 1.67 14.26
CA TYR A 117 -9.01 0.47 14.63
C TYR A 117 -9.67 0.54 16.00
N GLY A 118 -9.23 1.44 16.89
CA GLY A 118 -9.52 1.40 18.32
C GLY A 118 -11.00 1.54 18.69
N ASP A 119 -11.78 2.33 17.94
CA ASP A 119 -13.21 2.50 18.17
C ASP A 119 -14.09 1.44 17.46
N GLY A 120 -13.49 0.61 16.61
CA GLY A 120 -14.16 -0.43 15.82
C GLY A 120 -15.11 0.10 14.74
N ASN A 121 -15.14 1.42 14.48
CA ASN A 121 -16.02 2.01 13.47
C ASN A 121 -15.60 1.60 12.06
N LEU A 122 -14.30 1.61 11.78
CA LEU A 122 -13.76 1.21 10.48
C LEU A 122 -14.07 -0.25 10.16
N GLU A 123 -13.90 -1.14 11.15
CA GLU A 123 -14.25 -2.55 11.00
C GLU A 123 -15.75 -2.74 10.74
N ARG A 124 -16.61 -2.01 11.47
CA ARG A 124 -18.07 -2.05 11.23
C ARG A 124 -18.45 -1.58 9.84
N GLU A 125 -17.83 -0.51 9.34
CA GLU A 125 -18.05 -0.04 7.96
C GLU A 125 -17.64 -1.10 6.95
N PHE A 126 -16.43 -1.67 7.09
CA PHE A 126 -15.89 -2.72 6.23
C PHE A 126 -16.77 -3.96 6.21
N LEU A 127 -17.08 -4.53 7.38
CA LEU A 127 -17.91 -5.74 7.49
C LEU A 127 -19.35 -5.50 7.01
N GLY A 128 -19.90 -4.30 7.22
CA GLY A 128 -21.21 -3.91 6.66
C GLY A 128 -21.23 -3.97 5.15
N LYS A 129 -20.16 -3.50 4.49
CA LYS A 129 -19.99 -3.58 3.03
C LYS A 129 -19.82 -5.01 2.54
N ARG A 130 -18.99 -5.82 3.24
CA ARG A 130 -18.82 -7.24 2.89
C ARG A 130 -20.13 -8.04 3.04
N LYS A 131 -20.92 -7.72 4.07
CA LYS A 131 -22.26 -8.29 4.24
C LYS A 131 -23.18 -7.90 3.07
N THR A 132 -23.16 -6.65 2.62
CA THR A 132 -23.92 -6.21 1.46
C THR A 132 -23.46 -6.95 0.20
N LEU A 133 -22.14 -7.06 -0.01
CA LEU A 133 -21.57 -7.80 -1.13
C LEU A 133 -22.02 -9.25 -1.15
N TYR A 134 -22.02 -9.95 0.01
CA TYR A 134 -22.52 -11.32 0.11
C TYR A 134 -23.93 -11.49 -0.43
N HIS A 135 -24.82 -10.52 -0.19
CA HIS A 135 -26.19 -10.56 -0.70
C HIS A 135 -26.33 -10.19 -2.18
N LEU A 136 -25.30 -9.52 -2.73
CA LEU A 136 -25.25 -9.17 -4.17
C LEU A 136 -24.65 -10.31 -5.01
N VAL A 137 -23.79 -11.15 -4.43
CA VAL A 137 -23.21 -12.30 -5.13
C VAL A 137 -24.28 -13.33 -5.41
N ASP A 138 -24.47 -13.67 -6.68
CA ASP A 138 -25.37 -14.76 -7.07
C ASP A 138 -24.75 -16.12 -6.74
N LYS A 139 -25.37 -16.89 -5.86
CA LYS A 139 -24.91 -18.20 -5.38
C LYS A 139 -23.51 -18.19 -4.78
N PRO A 140 -23.29 -17.53 -3.63
CA PRO A 140 -21.99 -17.54 -2.99
C PRO A 140 -21.57 -18.96 -2.61
N THR A 141 -20.38 -19.37 -3.01
CA THR A 141 -19.79 -20.67 -2.65
C THR A 141 -19.28 -20.70 -1.22
N LEU A 142 -18.92 -19.54 -0.68
CA LEU A 142 -18.54 -19.39 0.72
C LEU A 142 -19.70 -18.92 1.59
N SER A 143 -19.67 -19.33 2.87
CA SER A 143 -20.68 -18.93 3.85
C SER A 143 -20.55 -17.47 4.26
N MET A 144 -21.61 -16.90 4.84
CA MET A 144 -21.61 -15.56 5.42
C MET A 144 -20.50 -15.39 6.49
N VAL A 145 -20.10 -16.46 7.18
CA VAL A 145 -19.02 -16.41 8.17
C VAL A 145 -17.70 -15.93 7.57
N ASN A 146 -17.37 -16.35 6.35
CA ASN A 146 -16.17 -15.93 5.66
C ASN A 146 -16.21 -14.43 5.29
N TYR A 147 -17.40 -13.90 4.97
CA TYR A 147 -17.59 -12.48 4.68
C TYR A 147 -17.56 -11.60 5.94
N ASN A 148 -17.80 -12.18 7.11
CA ASN A 148 -17.76 -11.49 8.41
C ASN A 148 -16.40 -11.54 9.12
N ASN A 149 -15.35 -12.01 8.46
CA ASN A 149 -13.99 -12.01 8.98
C ASN A 149 -13.22 -10.80 8.45
N ALA A 150 -12.75 -9.91 9.32
CA ALA A 150 -11.99 -8.73 8.94
C ALA A 150 -10.54 -9.02 8.53
N GLU A 151 -10.00 -10.13 9.04
CA GLU A 151 -8.64 -10.56 8.78
C GLU A 151 -8.47 -11.15 7.39
N TYR A 152 -7.23 -11.09 6.86
CA TYR A 152 -6.88 -11.78 5.62
C TYR A 152 -7.12 -13.28 5.76
N ASN A 153 -7.79 -13.84 4.77
CA ASN A 153 -8.04 -15.27 4.68
C ASN A 153 -7.79 -15.73 3.25
N LYS A 154 -6.79 -16.59 3.07
CA LYS A 154 -6.41 -17.12 1.75
C LYS A 154 -7.56 -17.79 1.00
N GLN A 155 -8.41 -18.54 1.70
CA GLN A 155 -9.56 -19.21 1.07
C GLN A 155 -10.59 -18.18 0.56
N PHE A 156 -10.77 -17.08 1.31
CA PHE A 156 -11.63 -15.99 0.89
C PHE A 156 -11.05 -15.23 -0.30
N ASP A 157 -9.74 -14.96 -0.27
CA ASP A 157 -9.04 -14.28 -1.36
C ASP A 157 -9.10 -15.10 -2.66
N LEU A 158 -8.80 -16.40 -2.61
CA LEU A 158 -8.96 -17.30 -3.74
C LEU A 158 -10.40 -17.34 -4.28
N HIS A 159 -11.39 -17.34 -3.38
CA HIS A 159 -12.80 -17.26 -3.78
C HIS A 159 -13.11 -15.96 -4.53
N MET A 160 -12.60 -14.81 -4.06
CA MET A 160 -12.78 -13.53 -4.76
C MET A 160 -12.10 -13.54 -6.13
N TYR A 161 -10.89 -14.12 -6.23
CA TYR A 161 -10.08 -14.12 -7.44
C TYR A 161 -10.51 -15.20 -8.45
N GLU A 162 -10.62 -16.47 -8.01
CA GLU A 162 -10.83 -17.62 -8.89
C GLU A 162 -12.30 -17.91 -9.16
N ASP A 163 -13.15 -17.86 -8.11
CA ASP A 163 -14.56 -18.23 -8.26
C ASP A 163 -15.42 -17.08 -8.81
N LEU A 164 -15.22 -15.86 -8.32
CA LEU A 164 -15.98 -14.69 -8.73
C LEU A 164 -15.27 -13.92 -9.86
N GLY A 165 -13.97 -13.74 -9.76
CA GLY A 165 -13.15 -12.97 -10.69
C GLY A 165 -13.24 -11.46 -10.48
N TYR A 166 -12.11 -10.79 -10.63
CA TYR A 166 -11.98 -9.36 -10.34
C TYR A 166 -12.85 -8.47 -11.24
N ASP A 167 -13.11 -8.86 -12.49
CA ASP A 167 -13.96 -8.06 -13.39
C ASP A 167 -15.42 -8.06 -12.92
N TYR A 168 -15.92 -9.23 -12.48
CA TYR A 168 -17.26 -9.32 -11.89
C TYR A 168 -17.34 -8.56 -10.56
N LEU A 169 -16.35 -8.72 -9.70
CA LEU A 169 -16.26 -8.00 -8.43
C LEU A 169 -16.17 -6.48 -8.64
N ARG A 170 -15.40 -6.02 -9.61
CA ARG A 170 -15.29 -4.59 -9.92
C ARG A 170 -16.64 -3.98 -10.28
N MET A 171 -17.43 -4.71 -11.05
CA MET A 171 -18.79 -4.28 -11.40
C MET A 171 -19.73 -4.33 -10.18
N LEU A 172 -19.71 -5.43 -9.43
CA LEU A 172 -20.63 -5.69 -8.33
C LEU A 172 -20.35 -4.80 -7.11
N ALA A 173 -19.07 -4.56 -6.82
CA ALA A 173 -18.60 -3.82 -5.65
C ALA A 173 -18.36 -2.33 -5.92
N ALA A 174 -18.63 -1.81 -7.12
CA ALA A 174 -18.33 -0.42 -7.51
C ALA A 174 -18.95 0.65 -6.59
N GLY A 175 -20.10 0.32 -5.97
CA GLY A 175 -20.78 1.17 -4.98
C GLY A 175 -20.46 0.83 -3.52
N LEU A 176 -19.55 -0.10 -3.25
CA LEU A 176 -19.19 -0.56 -1.91
C LEU A 176 -17.71 -0.38 -1.60
N PHE A 177 -16.82 -0.75 -2.54
CA PHE A 177 -15.39 -0.74 -2.37
C PHE A 177 -14.71 0.03 -3.50
N TYR A 178 -13.55 0.60 -3.23
CA TYR A 178 -12.79 1.34 -4.23
C TYR A 178 -12.15 0.41 -5.26
N SER A 179 -11.70 -0.76 -4.83
CA SER A 179 -11.18 -1.84 -5.68
C SER A 179 -11.57 -3.21 -5.15
N PRO A 180 -11.53 -4.27 -5.99
CA PRO A 180 -11.71 -5.65 -5.54
C PRO A 180 -10.73 -6.08 -4.46
N TYR A 181 -9.47 -5.60 -4.51
CA TYR A 181 -8.45 -5.95 -3.53
C TYR A 181 -8.78 -5.40 -2.13
N ALA A 182 -9.40 -4.24 -2.03
CA ALA A 182 -9.90 -3.67 -0.76
C ALA A 182 -10.93 -4.56 -0.04
N ILE A 183 -11.47 -5.58 -0.71
CA ILE A 183 -12.44 -6.52 -0.12
C ILE A 183 -11.73 -7.59 0.72
N THR A 184 -10.47 -7.89 0.47
CA THR A 184 -9.77 -9.07 0.96
C THR A 184 -9.49 -9.05 2.46
N SER A 185 -9.20 -7.89 3.03
CA SER A 185 -9.06 -7.69 4.47
C SER A 185 -9.29 -6.23 4.90
N LEU A 186 -9.47 -6.02 6.21
CA LEU A 186 -9.59 -4.67 6.77
C LEU A 186 -8.31 -3.86 6.57
N ARG A 187 -7.15 -4.51 6.60
CA ARG A 187 -5.85 -3.89 6.36
C ARG A 187 -5.73 -3.39 4.91
N GLU A 188 -6.14 -4.20 3.94
CA GLU A 188 -6.16 -3.79 2.53
C GLU A 188 -7.20 -2.70 2.27
N TYR A 189 -8.34 -2.75 2.97
CA TYR A 189 -9.34 -1.68 2.92
C TYR A 189 -8.77 -0.34 3.40
N TRP A 190 -7.99 -0.36 4.50
CA TRP A 190 -7.26 0.79 5.00
C TRP A 190 -6.24 1.30 3.99
N ALA A 191 -5.34 0.44 3.49
CA ALA A 191 -4.24 0.84 2.61
C ALA A 191 -4.74 1.39 1.26
N ILE A 192 -5.73 0.73 0.63
CA ILE A 192 -6.39 1.21 -0.59
C ILE A 192 -7.12 2.54 -0.35
N GLY A 193 -7.73 2.72 0.81
CA GLY A 193 -8.36 3.98 1.16
C GLY A 193 -7.34 5.12 1.29
N PHE A 194 -6.22 4.88 1.94
CA PHE A 194 -5.13 5.84 2.10
C PHE A 194 -4.53 6.24 0.75
N GLU A 195 -4.23 5.26 -0.11
CA GLU A 195 -3.79 5.46 -1.49
C GLU A 195 -4.76 6.37 -2.26
N ASN A 196 -6.05 6.03 -2.25
CA ASN A 196 -7.05 6.78 -2.99
C ASN A 196 -7.39 8.16 -2.38
N TYR A 197 -7.15 8.36 -1.09
CA TYR A 197 -7.21 9.68 -0.48
C TYR A 197 -6.11 10.61 -1.01
N LEU A 198 -4.90 10.08 -1.24
CA LEU A 198 -3.74 10.87 -1.70
C LEU A 198 -3.70 11.02 -3.22
N LEU A 199 -4.04 9.98 -3.97
CA LEU A 199 -3.88 9.92 -5.43
C LEU A 199 -5.20 10.00 -6.20
N GLY A 200 -6.31 9.61 -5.59
CA GLY A 200 -7.59 9.46 -6.25
C GLY A 200 -8.57 10.62 -6.01
N ASP A 201 -9.84 10.31 -6.18
CA ASP A 201 -10.96 11.23 -5.94
C ASP A 201 -11.41 11.15 -4.47
N ARG A 202 -11.01 12.13 -3.67
CA ARG A 202 -11.38 12.25 -2.25
C ARG A 202 -12.89 12.38 -2.03
N SER A 203 -13.61 13.01 -2.95
CA SER A 203 -15.07 13.15 -2.83
C SER A 203 -15.74 11.79 -2.97
N ARG A 204 -15.32 11.02 -3.97
CA ARG A 204 -15.80 9.65 -4.15
C ARG A 204 -15.44 8.75 -2.95
N LEU A 205 -14.22 8.87 -2.42
CA LEU A 205 -13.83 8.11 -1.23
C LEU A 205 -14.71 8.46 -0.04
N LYS A 206 -15.00 9.75 0.18
CA LYS A 206 -15.86 10.21 1.27
C LYS A 206 -17.29 9.69 1.13
N ASP A 207 -17.84 9.69 -0.08
CA ASP A 207 -19.20 9.21 -0.34
C ASP A 207 -19.29 7.69 -0.17
N LEU A 208 -18.26 6.98 -0.65
CA LEU A 208 -18.20 5.52 -0.62
C LEU A 208 -17.87 4.97 0.77
N SER A 209 -16.95 5.60 1.49
CA SER A 209 -16.30 5.11 2.72
C SER A 209 -16.09 6.25 3.72
N PRO A 210 -17.18 6.82 4.27
CA PRO A 210 -17.08 8.03 5.10
C PRO A 210 -16.28 7.83 6.40
N VAL A 211 -16.32 6.64 7.03
CA VAL A 211 -15.53 6.36 8.22
C VAL A 211 -14.05 6.31 7.87
N LEU A 212 -13.69 5.53 6.86
CA LEU A 212 -12.33 5.42 6.34
C LEU A 212 -11.77 6.80 5.95
N TYR A 213 -12.55 7.59 5.20
CA TYR A 213 -12.16 8.95 4.83
C TYR A 213 -11.83 9.82 6.05
N ASN A 214 -12.69 9.80 7.07
CA ASN A 214 -12.51 10.63 8.26
C ASN A 214 -11.28 10.22 9.09
N VAL A 215 -11.01 8.93 9.20
CA VAL A 215 -9.80 8.42 9.87
C VAL A 215 -8.55 8.91 9.14
N ILE A 216 -8.47 8.75 7.82
CA ILE A 216 -7.33 9.19 7.02
C ILE A 216 -7.16 10.72 7.12
N TYR A 217 -8.26 11.47 6.97
CA TYR A 217 -8.27 12.92 7.09
C TYR A 217 -7.70 13.38 8.43
N SER A 218 -8.10 12.75 9.54
CA SER A 218 -7.62 13.07 10.88
C SER A 218 -6.10 12.82 11.02
N ILE A 219 -5.62 11.67 10.57
CA ILE A 219 -4.19 11.31 10.64
C ILE A 219 -3.35 12.29 9.83
N ILE A 220 -3.75 12.60 8.58
CA ILE A 220 -2.98 13.49 7.71
C ILE A 220 -2.95 14.91 8.27
N ASN A 221 -4.09 15.47 8.70
CA ASN A 221 -4.12 16.84 9.23
C ASN A 221 -3.34 16.97 10.55
N ASN A 222 -3.44 15.99 11.45
CA ASN A 222 -2.65 16.00 12.68
C ASN A 222 -1.15 15.91 12.37
N SER A 223 -0.75 15.19 11.32
CA SER A 223 0.66 15.08 10.93
C SER A 223 1.24 16.38 10.35
N GLU A 224 0.41 17.24 9.74
CA GLU A 224 0.82 18.53 9.20
C GLU A 224 1.02 19.60 10.31
N GLU A 225 0.30 19.50 11.43
CA GLU A 225 0.46 20.42 12.57
C GLU A 225 1.79 20.24 13.32
N TYR A 226 2.47 19.10 13.16
CA TYR A 226 3.74 18.77 13.81
C TYR A 226 4.95 18.79 12.84
N SER A 227 4.76 19.23 11.58
CA SER A 227 5.81 19.34 10.56
C SER A 227 6.26 20.79 10.36
#